data_d4fce79b2215b406aa93cb080f0b98d2
#
_entry.id   d4fce79b2215b406aa93cb080f0b98d2
#
_cell.length_a   1.000
_cell.length_b   1.000
_cell.length_c   1.000
_cell.angle_alpha   90.00
_cell.angle_beta   90.00
_cell.angle_gamma   90.00
#
_symmetry.space_group_name_H-M   'P 1'
#
loop_
_entity.id
_entity.type
_entity.pdbx_description
1 polymer ?
#
loop_
_entity_poly.entity_id
_entity_poly.type
_entity_poly.pdbx_seq_one_letter_code
_entity_poly.pdbx_strand_id
1 'polypeptide(L)'
;INLSQKYMPPITNDRVNIIHMDGRVFVKEYSSKRDGAGYDAIILNLPDPYTAGLNRFYSLEFFHEVKKILAPGGVFSFGLLSSENYISPEHGVYLSCIYNTLKKEFFDVKILPGNTMTFVASNEPGMLTYDINTIIKRLKDRDVKTKFVRGYYIPFKLDPLRIKYVESAIAKFQNTQINTDFRPIGYLYYGILWISFFDATKGLLPYVDKINIGVFILVAFVFLIASLLAQKLTRASLKFPVLISTITAGMSQICFQVIILLAFQFIYGYMYYQMGLILTSFMIGLGAGSFLITNIMEKIEDEKSLYLKTQSILAVYPLVLAGTLFVISKINQFSPGVGNMLQIAFVILPVLAGFIGGFQFPLANKIWLKDSGDVGKITGLLYGVDLLGSCIGGLAIGIILIPILGILQTCILLSVINIFIFILISNSRPCFIQKM
;
A
#
# COMPACT_ATOMS: atom_id res chain seq x y z
N ILE A 1 -17.94 -18.29 11.22
CA ILE A 1 -18.88 -18.21 12.34
C ILE A 1 -19.53 -19.55 12.61
N ASN A 2 -20.12 -20.24 11.62
CA ASN A 2 -20.63 -21.58 11.83
C ASN A 2 -19.58 -22.52 12.46
N LEU A 3 -18.30 -22.32 12.11
CA LEU A 3 -17.19 -23.07 12.71
C LEU A 3 -16.89 -22.60 14.14
N SER A 4 -16.90 -21.30 14.42
CA SER A 4 -16.66 -20.78 15.77
C SER A 4 -17.79 -21.13 16.74
N GLN A 5 -19.03 -21.13 16.28
CA GLN A 5 -20.19 -21.58 17.07
C GLN A 5 -20.13 -23.07 17.45
N LYS A 6 -19.42 -23.87 16.64
CA LYS A 6 -19.20 -25.30 16.93
C LYS A 6 -18.20 -25.53 18.06
N TYR A 7 -17.23 -24.64 18.26
CA TYR A 7 -16.11 -24.80 19.20
C TYR A 7 -16.09 -23.77 20.32
N MET A 8 -16.90 -22.71 20.24
CA MET A 8 -17.07 -21.71 21.29
C MET A 8 -18.52 -21.64 21.71
N PRO A 9 -18.80 -21.36 23.02
CA PRO A 9 -20.17 -21.17 23.46
C PRO A 9 -20.83 -20.07 22.62
N PRO A 10 -22.07 -20.30 22.16
CA PRO A 10 -22.79 -19.31 21.36
C PRO A 10 -23.00 -18.03 22.18
N ILE A 11 -22.80 -16.89 21.52
CA ILE A 11 -23.13 -15.59 22.10
C ILE A 11 -24.66 -15.49 22.08
N THR A 12 -25.29 -15.77 23.23
CA THR A 12 -26.77 -15.82 23.37
C THR A 12 -27.34 -14.54 23.99
N ASN A 13 -26.56 -13.46 24.07
CA ASN A 13 -27.02 -12.24 24.70
C ASN A 13 -27.71 -11.34 23.67
N ASP A 14 -28.98 -11.01 23.89
CA ASP A 14 -29.81 -10.15 23.01
C ASP A 14 -29.25 -8.73 22.82
N ARG A 15 -28.31 -8.30 23.68
CA ARG A 15 -27.60 -7.00 23.55
C ARG A 15 -26.42 -7.05 22.55
N VAL A 16 -26.06 -8.24 22.02
CA VAL A 16 -24.94 -8.41 21.11
C VAL A 16 -25.46 -8.57 19.69
N ASN A 17 -25.12 -7.63 18.83
CA ASN A 17 -25.40 -7.70 17.40
C ASN A 17 -24.10 -8.08 16.65
N ILE A 18 -24.11 -9.20 15.96
CA ILE A 18 -22.96 -9.70 15.18
C ILE A 18 -23.17 -9.32 13.71
N ILE A 19 -22.28 -8.50 13.18
CA ILE A 19 -22.31 -8.04 11.79
C ILE A 19 -21.16 -8.70 11.03
N HIS A 20 -21.48 -9.38 9.93
CA HIS A 20 -20.53 -10.10 9.09
C HIS A 20 -20.11 -9.27 7.88
N MET A 21 -19.20 -8.34 8.09
CA MET A 21 -18.61 -7.53 7.05
C MET A 21 -17.22 -7.04 7.43
N ASP A 22 -16.51 -6.45 6.49
CA ASP A 22 -15.25 -5.78 6.77
C ASP A 22 -15.49 -4.59 7.71
N GLY A 23 -14.68 -4.51 8.78
CA GLY A 23 -14.90 -3.49 9.83
C GLY A 23 -14.77 -2.06 9.31
N ARG A 24 -13.89 -1.81 8.32
CA ARG A 24 -13.76 -0.47 7.75
C ARG A 24 -14.93 -0.10 6.83
N VAL A 25 -15.44 -1.08 6.09
CA VAL A 25 -16.66 -0.89 5.28
C VAL A 25 -17.83 -0.56 6.20
N PHE A 26 -17.95 -1.27 7.32
CA PHE A 26 -18.97 -0.98 8.33
C PHE A 26 -18.87 0.46 8.84
N VAL A 27 -17.67 0.92 9.23
CA VAL A 27 -17.44 2.29 9.72
C VAL A 27 -17.84 3.33 8.67
N LYS A 28 -17.50 3.12 7.40
CA LYS A 28 -17.87 4.01 6.29
C LYS A 28 -19.36 4.06 6.05
N GLU A 29 -20.03 2.90 5.99
CA GLU A 29 -21.49 2.84 5.77
C GLU A 29 -22.26 3.44 6.94
N TYR A 30 -21.82 3.19 8.17
CA TYR A 30 -22.47 3.77 9.35
C TYR A 30 -22.33 5.29 9.38
N SER A 31 -21.16 5.82 9.00
CA SER A 31 -20.94 7.28 8.94
C SER A 31 -21.83 7.99 7.92
N SER A 32 -22.24 7.29 6.85
CA SER A 32 -23.10 7.84 5.78
C SER A 32 -24.58 7.80 6.12
N LYS A 33 -25.00 6.90 7.04
CA LYS A 33 -26.42 6.68 7.41
C LYS A 33 -26.78 7.28 8.77
N ARG A 34 -26.01 8.22 9.29
CA ARG A 34 -26.10 8.72 10.67
C ARG A 34 -27.42 9.43 10.95
N ASP A 35 -28.43 8.69 11.41
CA ASP A 35 -29.67 9.21 12.01
C ASP A 35 -29.71 9.08 13.55
N GLY A 36 -28.58 8.71 14.20
CA GLY A 36 -28.55 8.37 15.61
C GLY A 36 -27.35 8.88 16.40
N ALA A 37 -27.43 8.67 17.72
CA ALA A 37 -26.31 8.84 18.65
C ALA A 37 -25.17 7.92 18.21
N GLY A 38 -23.93 8.46 18.09
CA GLY A 38 -22.74 7.68 17.75
C GLY A 38 -22.43 6.61 18.80
N TYR A 39 -21.32 5.90 18.61
CA TYR A 39 -20.84 4.90 19.57
C TYR A 39 -20.13 5.55 20.75
N ASP A 40 -20.46 5.14 21.98
CA ASP A 40 -19.77 5.60 23.19
C ASP A 40 -18.35 5.04 23.29
N ALA A 41 -18.12 3.83 22.76
CA ALA A 41 -16.81 3.22 22.73
C ALA A 41 -16.63 2.40 21.45
N ILE A 42 -15.48 2.59 20.80
CA ILE A 42 -15.04 1.78 19.67
C ILE A 42 -13.70 1.14 20.04
N ILE A 43 -13.65 -0.19 19.99
CA ILE A 43 -12.45 -0.95 20.31
C ILE A 43 -12.00 -1.68 19.05
N LEU A 44 -10.81 -1.34 18.54
CA LEU A 44 -10.17 -2.00 17.43
C LEU A 44 -9.30 -3.14 17.99
N ASN A 45 -9.75 -4.38 17.85
CA ASN A 45 -9.02 -5.57 18.26
C ASN A 45 -8.50 -6.33 17.03
N LEU A 46 -7.50 -5.75 16.37
CA LEU A 46 -6.80 -6.32 15.22
C LEU A 46 -5.31 -6.47 15.52
N PRO A 47 -4.61 -7.37 14.80
CA PRO A 47 -3.16 -7.44 14.87
C PRO A 47 -2.51 -6.13 14.42
N ASP A 48 -1.24 -5.98 14.77
CA ASP A 48 -0.38 -4.87 14.32
C ASP A 48 -0.36 -4.74 12.79
N PRO A 49 -0.03 -3.57 12.25
CA PRO A 49 -0.01 -3.30 10.80
C PRO A 49 1.17 -3.96 10.08
N TYR A 50 1.30 -5.29 10.13
CA TYR A 50 2.37 -6.04 9.45
C TYR A 50 2.13 -6.27 7.95
N THR A 51 0.97 -5.88 7.43
CA THR A 51 0.66 -5.86 6.00
C THR A 51 -0.02 -4.55 5.63
N ALA A 52 0.06 -4.16 4.35
CA ALA A 52 -0.66 -2.99 3.85
C ALA A 52 -2.18 -3.11 4.07
N GLY A 53 -2.73 -4.33 3.99
CA GLY A 53 -4.15 -4.62 4.25
C GLY A 53 -4.57 -4.39 5.70
N LEU A 54 -3.71 -4.64 6.69
CA LEU A 54 -3.96 -4.32 8.10
C LEU A 54 -3.64 -2.86 8.41
N ASN A 55 -2.61 -2.31 7.77
CA ASN A 55 -2.20 -0.92 7.97
C ASN A 55 -3.33 0.10 7.71
N ARG A 56 -4.29 -0.23 6.85
CA ARG A 56 -5.46 0.60 6.57
C ARG A 56 -6.37 0.88 7.79
N PHE A 57 -6.25 0.12 8.87
CA PHE A 57 -6.96 0.34 10.15
C PHE A 57 -6.17 1.24 11.12
N TYR A 58 -4.97 1.66 10.73
CA TYR A 58 -4.08 2.53 11.50
C TYR A 58 -3.70 3.79 10.72
N SER A 59 -4.44 4.10 9.64
CA SER A 59 -4.24 5.27 8.79
C SER A 59 -5.01 6.49 9.28
N LEU A 60 -4.55 7.67 8.84
CA LEU A 60 -5.21 8.95 9.12
C LEU A 60 -6.68 8.93 8.66
N GLU A 61 -6.92 8.38 7.48
CA GLU A 61 -8.25 8.29 6.88
C GLU A 61 -9.18 7.42 7.71
N PHE A 62 -8.70 6.28 8.21
CA PHE A 62 -9.50 5.41 9.07
C PHE A 62 -9.80 6.09 10.42
N PHE A 63 -8.83 6.75 11.02
CA PHE A 63 -9.06 7.49 12.27
C PHE A 63 -10.07 8.62 12.08
N HIS A 64 -10.05 9.29 10.92
CA HIS A 64 -11.08 10.27 10.56
C HIS A 64 -12.47 9.63 10.40
N GLU A 65 -12.56 8.45 9.78
CA GLU A 65 -13.80 7.68 9.64
C GLU A 65 -14.35 7.26 11.01
N VAL A 66 -13.51 6.74 11.90
CA VAL A 66 -13.88 6.37 13.28
C VAL A 66 -14.38 7.58 14.07
N LYS A 67 -13.68 8.72 13.96
CA LYS A 67 -14.07 9.96 14.62
C LYS A 67 -15.51 10.39 14.29
N LYS A 68 -15.95 10.20 13.06
CA LYS A 68 -17.30 10.57 12.61
C LYS A 68 -18.40 9.75 13.25
N ILE A 69 -18.13 8.53 13.65
CA ILE A 69 -19.11 7.61 14.21
C ILE A 69 -19.07 7.54 15.74
N LEU A 70 -18.12 8.23 16.40
CA LEU A 70 -18.11 8.38 17.85
C LEU A 70 -19.19 9.35 18.31
N ALA A 71 -19.82 9.01 19.44
CA ALA A 71 -20.70 9.91 20.18
C ALA A 71 -19.90 11.07 20.79
N PRO A 72 -20.53 12.21 21.17
CA PRO A 72 -19.92 13.19 22.05
C PRO A 72 -19.40 12.51 23.33
N GLY A 73 -18.14 12.77 23.71
CA GLY A 73 -17.47 12.07 24.82
C GLY A 73 -17.15 10.60 24.58
N GLY A 74 -17.37 10.09 23.38
CA GLY A 74 -17.02 8.72 22.99
C GLY A 74 -15.50 8.49 22.94
N VAL A 75 -15.12 7.22 23.10
CA VAL A 75 -13.72 6.79 23.22
C VAL A 75 -13.37 5.77 22.15
N PHE A 76 -12.26 5.99 21.45
CA PHE A 76 -11.65 5.02 20.54
C PHE A 76 -10.42 4.38 21.20
N SER A 77 -10.25 3.07 21.08
CA SER A 77 -9.11 2.37 21.66
C SER A 77 -8.60 1.24 20.77
N PHE A 78 -7.27 1.06 20.76
CA PHE A 78 -6.60 -0.10 20.14
C PHE A 78 -5.29 -0.40 20.83
N GLY A 79 -4.78 -1.61 20.64
CA GLY A 79 -3.50 -2.07 21.17
C GLY A 79 -2.47 -2.30 20.07
N LEU A 80 -1.21 -2.03 20.37
CA LEU A 80 -0.05 -2.37 19.54
C LEU A 80 0.97 -3.15 20.36
N LEU A 81 1.71 -4.04 19.70
CA LEU A 81 2.82 -4.75 20.33
C LEU A 81 3.81 -3.73 20.94
N SER A 82 4.22 -3.96 22.16
CA SER A 82 5.16 -3.12 22.87
C SER A 82 6.01 -3.91 23.85
N SER A 83 6.76 -3.21 24.67
CA SER A 83 7.52 -3.76 25.78
C SER A 83 7.36 -2.89 27.04
N GLU A 84 7.21 -3.51 28.17
CA GLU A 84 7.02 -2.77 29.45
C GLU A 84 8.28 -2.04 29.89
N ASN A 85 9.47 -2.61 29.59
CA ASN A 85 10.72 -2.20 30.21
C ASN A 85 11.70 -1.51 29.27
N TYR A 86 11.59 -1.74 27.97
CA TYR A 86 12.51 -1.18 26.99
C TYR A 86 11.85 -0.96 25.63
N ILE A 87 11.99 0.25 25.12
CA ILE A 87 11.56 0.64 23.78
C ILE A 87 12.81 0.96 22.96
N SER A 88 13.14 0.10 21.97
CA SER A 88 14.25 0.34 21.04
C SER A 88 13.96 1.57 20.17
N PRO A 89 14.98 2.17 19.52
CA PRO A 89 14.77 3.27 18.58
C PRO A 89 13.77 2.90 17.46
N GLU A 90 13.88 1.70 16.88
CA GLU A 90 12.99 1.20 15.84
C GLU A 90 11.54 1.07 16.34
N HIS A 91 11.39 0.58 17.56
CA HIS A 91 10.09 0.47 18.21
C HIS A 91 9.50 1.85 18.52
N GLY A 92 10.32 2.77 19.00
CA GLY A 92 9.93 4.15 19.25
C GLY A 92 9.44 4.87 18.00
N VAL A 93 10.11 4.69 16.86
CA VAL A 93 9.68 5.25 15.55
C VAL A 93 8.33 4.67 15.12
N TYR A 94 8.15 3.35 15.20
CA TYR A 94 6.91 2.68 14.86
C TYR A 94 5.73 3.21 15.71
N LEU A 95 5.88 3.20 17.03
CA LEU A 95 4.84 3.68 17.95
C LEU A 95 4.55 5.17 17.77
N SER A 96 5.59 5.99 17.55
CA SER A 96 5.46 7.43 17.31
C SER A 96 4.72 7.72 16.01
N CYS A 97 4.96 6.96 14.95
CA CYS A 97 4.25 7.09 13.69
C CYS A 97 2.72 6.93 13.88
N ILE A 98 2.29 5.86 14.55
CA ILE A 98 0.86 5.62 14.79
C ILE A 98 0.27 6.63 15.79
N TYR A 99 1.03 6.96 16.86
CA TYR A 99 0.62 7.98 17.82
C TYR A 99 0.42 9.36 17.17
N ASN A 100 1.37 9.80 16.35
CA ASN A 100 1.29 11.08 15.66
C ASN A 100 0.15 11.09 14.66
N THR A 101 -0.11 9.97 13.99
CA THR A 101 -1.25 9.80 13.08
C THR A 101 -2.57 9.93 13.83
N LEU A 102 -2.69 9.27 14.98
CA LEU A 102 -3.87 9.35 15.84
C LEU A 102 -4.10 10.78 16.36
N LYS A 103 -3.02 11.43 16.83
CA LYS A 103 -3.06 12.80 17.38
C LYS A 103 -3.41 13.89 16.35
N LYS A 104 -3.29 13.59 15.05
CA LYS A 104 -3.77 14.48 13.97
C LYS A 104 -5.30 14.57 13.93
N GLU A 105 -5.99 13.52 14.33
CA GLU A 105 -7.46 13.43 14.25
C GLU A 105 -8.13 13.66 15.60
N PHE A 106 -7.54 13.18 16.70
CA PHE A 106 -8.15 13.24 18.02
C PHE A 106 -7.49 14.29 18.90
N PHE A 107 -8.32 14.98 19.68
CA PHE A 107 -7.86 16.05 20.54
C PHE A 107 -7.17 15.53 21.81
N ASP A 108 -7.75 14.54 22.48
CA ASP A 108 -7.23 13.92 23.70
C ASP A 108 -6.78 12.49 23.40
N VAL A 109 -5.48 12.22 23.55
CA VAL A 109 -4.89 10.90 23.32
C VAL A 109 -4.03 10.52 24.52
N LYS A 110 -4.32 9.36 25.11
CA LYS A 110 -3.58 8.78 26.22
C LYS A 110 -3.00 7.41 25.84
N ILE A 111 -1.89 7.07 26.49
CA ILE A 111 -1.16 5.82 26.25
C ILE A 111 -1.10 5.04 27.55
N LEU A 112 -1.53 3.79 27.52
CA LEU A 112 -1.42 2.86 28.65
C LEU A 112 -0.27 1.89 28.38
N PRO A 113 0.82 1.97 29.19
CA PRO A 113 1.98 1.09 29.03
C PRO A 113 1.64 -0.38 29.27
N GLY A 114 2.33 -1.27 28.56
CA GLY A 114 2.23 -2.72 28.71
C GLY A 114 2.93 -3.46 27.61
N ASN A 115 2.97 -4.80 27.65
CA ASN A 115 3.43 -5.64 26.55
C ASN A 115 2.55 -5.45 25.30
N THR A 116 1.30 -5.09 25.48
CA THR A 116 0.45 -4.45 24.50
C THR A 116 0.22 -3.02 24.97
N MET A 117 0.80 -2.06 24.25
CA MET A 117 0.57 -0.65 24.49
C MET A 117 -0.82 -0.28 24.00
N THR A 118 -1.69 0.19 24.89
CA THR A 118 -3.05 0.58 24.50
C THR A 118 -3.11 2.09 24.28
N PHE A 119 -3.55 2.49 23.09
CA PHE A 119 -3.87 3.86 22.75
C PHE A 119 -5.36 4.09 23.01
N VAL A 120 -5.64 5.21 23.64
CA VAL A 120 -7.01 5.64 23.93
C VAL A 120 -7.17 7.07 23.44
N ALA A 121 -8.19 7.35 22.64
CA ALA A 121 -8.42 8.65 22.04
C ALA A 121 -9.87 9.12 22.21
N SER A 122 -10.05 10.43 22.39
CA SER A 122 -11.36 11.08 22.42
C SER A 122 -11.33 12.41 21.69
N ASN A 123 -12.49 12.85 21.20
CA ASN A 123 -12.65 14.17 20.59
C ASN A 123 -12.79 15.31 21.60
N GLU A 124 -13.15 14.99 22.84
CA GLU A 124 -13.39 16.00 23.88
C GLU A 124 -12.16 16.15 24.78
N PRO A 125 -11.71 17.38 25.00
CA PRO A 125 -10.58 17.66 25.89
C PRO A 125 -10.93 17.30 27.33
N GLY A 126 -9.98 16.66 28.04
CA GLY A 126 -10.15 16.29 29.45
C GLY A 126 -11.07 15.09 29.72
N MET A 127 -11.55 14.42 28.65
CA MET A 127 -12.34 13.18 28.81
C MET A 127 -11.49 12.05 29.36
N LEU A 128 -10.27 11.96 28.88
CA LEU A 128 -9.29 10.95 29.31
C LEU A 128 -8.41 11.49 30.42
N THR A 129 -8.14 10.66 31.44
CA THR A 129 -7.29 11.05 32.59
C THR A 129 -6.37 9.92 32.98
N TYR A 130 -5.19 10.25 33.52
CA TYR A 130 -4.31 9.33 34.24
C TYR A 130 -4.54 9.38 35.77
N ASP A 131 -5.42 10.28 36.26
CA ASP A 131 -5.68 10.35 37.69
C ASP A 131 -6.42 9.11 38.18
N ILE A 132 -5.69 8.33 38.99
CA ILE A 132 -6.14 7.04 39.54
C ILE A 132 -7.42 7.20 40.37
N ASN A 133 -7.48 8.27 41.18
CA ASN A 133 -8.61 8.51 42.06
C ASN A 133 -9.89 8.79 41.27
N THR A 134 -9.78 9.62 40.22
CA THR A 134 -10.89 9.89 39.30
C THR A 134 -11.39 8.63 38.61
N ILE A 135 -10.48 7.77 38.16
CA ILE A 135 -10.86 6.51 37.49
C ILE A 135 -11.54 5.55 38.46
N ILE A 136 -11.00 5.37 39.68
CA ILE A 136 -11.61 4.53 40.71
C ILE A 136 -12.98 5.06 41.10
N LYS A 137 -13.12 6.38 41.24
CA LYS A 137 -14.40 7.02 41.52
C LYS A 137 -15.41 6.73 40.41
N ARG A 138 -15.05 6.95 39.15
CA ARG A 138 -15.91 6.65 37.98
C ARG A 138 -16.36 5.18 37.93
N LEU A 139 -15.50 4.23 38.31
CA LEU A 139 -15.85 2.79 38.36
C LEU A 139 -16.90 2.53 39.45
N LYS A 140 -16.74 3.12 40.64
CA LYS A 140 -17.67 3.01 41.75
C LYS A 140 -19.02 3.65 41.43
N ASP A 141 -19.01 4.87 40.97
CA ASP A 141 -20.22 5.65 40.66
C ASP A 141 -21.10 4.97 39.59
N ARG A 142 -20.49 4.23 38.68
CA ARG A 142 -21.18 3.48 37.62
C ARG A 142 -21.51 2.04 37.96
N ASP A 143 -21.19 1.56 39.18
CA ASP A 143 -21.31 0.16 39.61
C ASP A 143 -20.82 -0.86 38.59
N VAL A 144 -19.68 -0.57 37.95
CA VAL A 144 -19.13 -1.44 36.91
C VAL A 144 -18.45 -2.64 37.56
N LYS A 145 -19.11 -3.80 37.51
CA LYS A 145 -18.59 -5.06 38.03
C LYS A 145 -17.66 -5.72 37.01
N THR A 146 -16.37 -5.57 37.17
CA THR A 146 -15.39 -6.19 36.29
C THR A 146 -14.64 -7.32 36.98
N LYS A 147 -14.23 -8.33 36.20
CA LYS A 147 -13.42 -9.44 36.68
C LYS A 147 -11.94 -9.05 36.85
N PHE A 148 -11.40 -8.25 35.97
CA PHE A 148 -9.96 -7.95 35.89
C PHE A 148 -9.62 -6.50 36.21
N VAL A 149 -10.44 -5.52 35.84
CA VAL A 149 -10.18 -4.09 36.11
C VAL A 149 -10.75 -3.76 37.48
N ARG A 150 -9.89 -3.73 38.49
CA ARG A 150 -10.27 -3.43 39.89
C ARG A 150 -9.43 -2.26 40.42
N GLY A 151 -9.96 -1.55 41.42
CA GLY A 151 -9.31 -0.37 41.99
C GLY A 151 -7.87 -0.60 42.45
N TYR A 152 -7.52 -1.80 42.96
CA TYR A 152 -6.15 -2.13 43.33
C TYR A 152 -5.20 -2.40 42.15
N TYR A 153 -5.74 -2.71 40.97
CA TYR A 153 -4.93 -2.99 39.77
C TYR A 153 -4.64 -1.74 38.93
N ILE A 154 -5.49 -0.71 39.03
CA ILE A 154 -5.35 0.54 38.29
C ILE A 154 -4.03 1.25 38.57
N PRO A 155 -3.57 1.40 39.85
CA PRO A 155 -2.28 2.04 40.16
C PRO A 155 -1.09 1.36 39.49
N PHE A 156 -1.12 0.02 39.41
CA PHE A 156 -0.06 -0.75 38.73
C PHE A 156 -0.03 -0.48 37.22
N LYS A 157 -1.19 -0.38 36.59
CA LYS A 157 -1.28 -0.11 35.14
C LYS A 157 -0.99 1.34 34.78
N LEU A 158 -1.31 2.27 35.66
CA LEU A 158 -1.14 3.72 35.49
C LEU A 158 0.05 4.26 36.30
N ASP A 159 1.12 3.47 36.44
CA ASP A 159 2.35 3.94 37.07
C ASP A 159 2.89 5.18 36.36
N PRO A 160 3.01 6.34 37.06
CA PRO A 160 3.46 7.60 36.46
C PRO A 160 4.86 7.52 35.86
N LEU A 161 5.75 6.68 36.42
CA LEU A 161 7.12 6.53 35.89
C LEU A 161 7.11 5.78 34.56
N ARG A 162 6.29 4.74 34.43
CA ARG A 162 6.13 4.03 33.16
C ARG A 162 5.48 4.90 32.09
N ILE A 163 4.43 5.63 32.44
CA ILE A 163 3.77 6.57 31.51
C ILE A 163 4.77 7.60 31.01
N LYS A 164 5.51 8.26 31.92
CA LYS A 164 6.53 9.26 31.58
C LYS A 164 7.64 8.67 30.71
N TYR A 165 8.07 7.43 30.99
CA TYR A 165 9.06 6.73 30.18
C TYR A 165 8.57 6.54 28.74
N VAL A 166 7.36 5.99 28.56
CA VAL A 166 6.77 5.74 27.25
C VAL A 166 6.53 7.05 26.49
N GLU A 167 5.95 8.06 27.14
CA GLU A 167 5.73 9.37 26.52
C GLU A 167 7.05 10.02 26.07
N SER A 168 8.11 9.92 26.91
CA SER A 168 9.42 10.42 26.53
C SER A 168 10.08 9.63 25.40
N ALA A 169 9.87 8.31 25.34
CA ALA A 169 10.39 7.48 24.26
C ALA A 169 9.72 7.82 22.92
N ILE A 170 8.39 8.03 22.92
CA ILE A 170 7.62 8.46 21.74
C ILE A 170 8.00 9.89 21.35
N ALA A 171 8.15 10.80 22.30
CA ALA A 171 8.50 12.20 22.06
C ALA A 171 9.87 12.39 21.38
N LYS A 172 10.81 11.45 21.51
CA LYS A 172 12.09 11.49 20.80
C LYS A 172 11.93 11.45 19.28
N PHE A 173 10.82 10.91 18.78
CA PHE A 173 10.56 10.69 17.35
C PHE A 173 9.33 11.47 16.86
N GLN A 174 9.14 12.71 17.35
CA GLN A 174 7.96 13.54 17.00
C GLN A 174 7.81 13.85 15.50
N ASN A 175 8.91 13.82 14.76
CA ASN A 175 8.92 14.12 13.32
C ASN A 175 8.70 12.89 12.43
N THR A 176 8.17 11.78 12.97
CA THR A 176 7.85 10.62 12.14
C THR A 176 6.75 10.97 11.14
N GLN A 177 6.83 10.30 9.98
CA GLN A 177 5.84 10.47 8.92
C GLN A 177 4.46 10.00 9.37
N ILE A 178 3.42 10.64 8.85
CA ILE A 178 2.03 10.27 9.12
C ILE A 178 1.65 9.05 8.26
N ASN A 179 1.02 8.08 8.88
CA ASN A 179 0.54 6.88 8.21
C ASN A 179 -0.78 7.17 7.50
N THR A 180 -0.81 7.03 6.18
CA THR A 180 -2.00 7.26 5.35
C THR A 180 -2.30 6.05 4.48
N ASP A 181 -3.52 5.95 3.93
CA ASP A 181 -3.90 4.87 3.02
C ASP A 181 -3.00 4.83 1.78
N PHE A 182 -2.75 5.99 1.17
CA PHE A 182 -1.93 6.09 -0.04
C PHE A 182 -0.42 6.08 0.23
N ARG A 183 0.00 6.21 1.49
CA ARG A 183 1.38 6.08 1.94
C ARG A 183 1.41 5.32 3.27
N PRO A 184 1.29 3.99 3.23
CA PRO A 184 1.17 3.15 4.41
C PRO A 184 2.54 2.88 5.06
N ILE A 185 3.17 3.92 5.58
CA ILE A 185 4.52 3.86 6.17
C ILE A 185 4.56 3.02 7.46
N GLY A 186 3.43 2.87 8.15
CA GLY A 186 3.34 2.16 9.42
C GLY A 186 3.81 0.71 9.32
N TYR A 187 3.46 -0.01 8.23
CA TYR A 187 3.91 -1.40 8.08
C TYR A 187 5.41 -1.51 7.73
N LEU A 188 5.99 -0.50 7.10
CA LEU A 188 7.44 -0.46 6.88
C LEU A 188 8.19 -0.32 8.20
N TYR A 189 7.78 0.62 9.06
CA TYR A 189 8.39 0.77 10.37
C TYR A 189 8.21 -0.48 11.25
N TYR A 190 7.05 -1.14 11.14
CA TYR A 190 6.84 -2.44 11.78
C TYR A 190 7.78 -3.52 11.21
N GLY A 191 7.95 -3.59 9.89
CA GLY A 191 8.91 -4.50 9.26
C GLY A 191 10.35 -4.26 9.70
N ILE A 192 10.78 -2.99 9.77
CA ILE A 192 12.10 -2.60 10.28
C ILE A 192 12.28 -3.01 11.74
N LEU A 193 11.25 -2.83 12.57
CA LEU A 193 11.26 -3.31 13.97
C LEU A 193 11.53 -4.81 14.03
N TRP A 194 10.82 -5.62 13.23
CA TRP A 194 11.01 -7.07 13.22
C TRP A 194 12.40 -7.49 12.73
N ILE A 195 12.91 -6.87 11.67
CA ILE A 195 14.23 -7.19 11.15
C ILE A 195 15.34 -6.76 12.15
N SER A 196 15.11 -5.70 12.95
CA SER A 196 16.07 -5.23 13.95
C SER A 196 16.36 -6.26 15.07
N PHE A 197 15.45 -7.20 15.32
CA PHE A 197 15.69 -8.32 16.23
C PHE A 197 16.77 -9.30 15.72
N PHE A 198 17.10 -9.27 14.44
CA PHE A 198 18.12 -10.15 13.81
C PHE A 198 19.45 -9.44 13.56
N ASP A 199 19.76 -8.34 14.22
CA ASP A 199 20.98 -7.53 14.09
C ASP A 199 21.34 -7.00 12.68
N ALA A 200 20.69 -7.50 11.63
CA ALA A 200 21.06 -7.23 10.25
C ALA A 200 20.76 -5.78 9.79
N THR A 201 19.99 -5.00 10.55
CA THR A 201 19.47 -3.70 10.11
C THR A 201 19.63 -2.59 11.14
N LYS A 202 20.44 -2.81 12.16
CA LYS A 202 20.82 -1.74 13.10
C LYS A 202 21.42 -0.58 12.32
N GLY A 203 20.73 0.56 12.29
CA GLY A 203 21.17 1.78 11.59
C GLY A 203 20.48 2.09 10.26
N LEU A 204 19.52 1.30 9.76
CA LEU A 204 18.78 1.64 8.53
C LEU A 204 17.76 2.78 8.71
N LEU A 205 17.20 2.93 9.91
CA LEU A 205 16.18 3.94 10.22
C LEU A 205 16.54 5.38 9.79
N PRO A 206 17.76 5.92 10.05
CA PRO A 206 18.11 7.28 9.67
C PRO A 206 18.12 7.51 8.15
N TYR A 207 18.22 6.44 7.36
CA TYR A 207 18.24 6.51 5.91
C TYR A 207 16.83 6.47 5.29
N VAL A 208 15.87 5.80 5.94
CA VAL A 208 14.49 5.66 5.44
C VAL A 208 13.83 7.04 5.29
N ASP A 209 13.97 7.92 6.27
CA ASP A 209 13.39 9.26 6.23
C ASP A 209 14.06 10.20 5.20
N LYS A 210 15.29 9.89 4.77
CA LYS A 210 16.04 10.64 3.76
C LYS A 210 15.72 10.19 2.34
N ILE A 211 15.18 8.98 2.18
CA ILE A 211 14.83 8.45 0.86
C ILE A 211 13.55 9.15 0.38
N ASN A 212 13.67 9.84 -0.74
CA ASN A 212 12.56 10.51 -1.41
C ASN A 212 12.55 10.17 -2.90
N ILE A 213 11.51 10.57 -3.62
CA ILE A 213 11.38 10.30 -5.06
C ILE A 213 12.58 10.81 -5.86
N GLY A 214 13.24 11.90 -5.45
CA GLY A 214 14.42 12.45 -6.12
C GLY A 214 15.59 11.48 -6.16
N VAL A 215 15.81 10.69 -5.11
CA VAL A 215 16.84 9.65 -5.08
C VAL A 215 16.59 8.58 -6.15
N PHE A 216 15.35 8.11 -6.25
CA PHE A 216 14.98 7.11 -7.25
C PHE A 216 15.07 7.65 -8.68
N ILE A 217 14.64 8.90 -8.91
CA ILE A 217 14.78 9.57 -10.22
C ILE A 217 16.25 9.75 -10.58
N LEU A 218 17.10 10.12 -9.62
CA LEU A 218 18.54 10.26 -9.84
C LEU A 218 19.17 8.92 -10.23
N VAL A 219 18.85 7.83 -9.53
CA VAL A 219 19.32 6.48 -9.87
C VAL A 219 18.87 6.06 -11.26
N ALA A 220 17.58 6.29 -11.59
CA ALA A 220 17.05 5.99 -12.92
C ALA A 220 17.72 6.84 -14.01
N PHE A 221 18.03 8.11 -13.72
CA PHE A 221 18.73 9.00 -14.64
C PHE A 221 20.19 8.58 -14.89
N VAL A 222 20.91 8.20 -13.83
CA VAL A 222 22.27 7.64 -13.94
C VAL A 222 22.26 6.37 -14.80
N PHE A 223 21.27 5.50 -14.57
CA PHE A 223 21.09 4.29 -15.37
C PHE A 223 20.77 4.60 -16.84
N LEU A 224 19.96 5.61 -17.13
CA LEU A 224 19.70 6.09 -18.49
C LEU A 224 20.99 6.56 -19.16
N ILE A 225 21.78 7.43 -18.50
CA ILE A 225 23.05 7.93 -19.05
C ILE A 225 24.01 6.76 -19.32
N ALA A 226 24.18 5.84 -18.36
CA ALA A 226 25.02 4.67 -18.53
C ALA A 226 24.57 3.81 -19.73
N SER A 227 23.26 3.61 -19.89
CA SER A 227 22.67 2.85 -21.00
C SER A 227 22.87 3.54 -22.36
N LEU A 228 22.72 4.87 -22.42
CA LEU A 228 23.00 5.66 -23.64
C LEU A 228 24.47 5.63 -24.01
N LEU A 229 25.37 5.73 -23.04
CA LEU A 229 26.82 5.61 -23.26
C LEU A 229 27.20 4.22 -23.76
N ALA A 230 26.68 3.16 -23.10
CA ALA A 230 26.89 1.79 -23.53
C ALA A 230 26.40 1.56 -24.97
N GLN A 231 25.19 2.07 -25.29
CA GLN A 231 24.63 2.01 -26.65
C GLN A 231 25.51 2.72 -27.69
N LYS A 232 26.07 3.88 -27.34
CA LYS A 232 26.95 4.64 -28.22
C LYS A 232 28.32 3.93 -28.44
N LEU A 233 28.92 3.40 -27.36
CA LEU A 233 30.21 2.73 -27.37
C LEU A 233 30.16 1.41 -28.14
N THR A 234 29.14 0.61 -27.89
CA THR A 234 28.97 -0.72 -28.50
C THR A 234 28.32 -0.67 -29.88
N ARG A 235 27.88 0.52 -30.34
CA ARG A 235 27.04 0.67 -31.53
C ARG A 235 25.83 -0.28 -31.51
N ALA A 236 25.30 -0.52 -30.32
CA ALA A 236 24.28 -1.52 -30.10
C ALA A 236 23.04 -1.29 -30.98
N SER A 237 22.55 -2.38 -31.53
CA SER A 237 21.32 -2.42 -32.32
C SER A 237 20.08 -2.15 -31.44
N LEU A 238 18.92 -2.00 -32.07
CA LEU A 238 17.61 -1.86 -31.39
C LEU A 238 17.35 -2.97 -30.35
N LYS A 239 18.00 -4.13 -30.47
CA LYS A 239 17.83 -5.27 -29.55
C LYS A 239 18.17 -4.93 -28.10
N PHE A 240 19.25 -4.19 -27.84
CA PHE A 240 19.64 -3.81 -26.48
C PHE A 240 18.60 -2.92 -25.75
N PRO A 241 18.12 -1.81 -26.33
CA PRO A 241 17.03 -1.06 -25.73
C PRO A 241 15.73 -1.84 -25.55
N VAL A 242 15.40 -2.72 -26.49
CA VAL A 242 14.19 -3.57 -26.37
C VAL A 242 14.32 -4.55 -25.22
N LEU A 243 15.51 -5.13 -24.97
CA LEU A 243 15.76 -5.99 -23.82
C LEU A 243 15.52 -5.26 -22.49
N ILE A 244 16.11 -4.05 -22.34
CA ILE A 244 15.88 -3.23 -21.14
C ILE A 244 14.43 -2.84 -21.01
N SER A 245 13.77 -2.50 -22.12
CA SER A 245 12.35 -2.20 -22.15
C SER A 245 11.49 -3.38 -21.68
N THR A 246 11.83 -4.62 -22.05
CA THR A 246 11.11 -5.82 -21.61
C THR A 246 11.22 -5.99 -20.09
N ILE A 247 12.42 -5.81 -19.52
CA ILE A 247 12.61 -5.84 -18.05
C ILE A 247 11.75 -4.80 -17.35
N THR A 248 11.79 -3.55 -17.84
CA THR A 248 11.03 -2.45 -17.22
C THR A 248 9.52 -2.55 -17.46
N ALA A 249 9.10 -3.18 -18.56
CA ALA A 249 7.71 -3.48 -18.82
C ALA A 249 7.17 -4.52 -17.82
N GLY A 250 7.87 -5.65 -17.64
CA GLY A 250 7.51 -6.64 -16.62
C GLY A 250 7.43 -6.03 -15.21
N MET A 251 8.45 -5.22 -14.83
CA MET A 251 8.46 -4.48 -13.57
C MET A 251 7.23 -3.57 -13.46
N SER A 252 6.91 -2.79 -14.50
CA SER A 252 5.79 -1.84 -14.48
C SER A 252 4.44 -2.56 -14.39
N GLN A 253 4.27 -3.67 -15.10
CA GLN A 253 3.03 -4.46 -15.13
C GLN A 253 2.66 -4.99 -13.75
N ILE A 254 3.61 -5.61 -13.04
CA ILE A 254 3.37 -6.10 -11.69
C ILE A 254 3.12 -4.95 -10.70
N CYS A 255 3.82 -3.82 -10.88
CA CYS A 255 3.60 -2.63 -10.07
C CYS A 255 2.18 -2.08 -10.25
N PHE A 256 1.67 -1.98 -11.48
CA PHE A 256 0.29 -1.54 -11.73
C PHE A 256 -0.72 -2.46 -11.05
N GLN A 257 -0.53 -3.77 -11.16
CA GLN A 257 -1.41 -4.76 -10.56
C GLN A 257 -1.47 -4.63 -9.04
N VAL A 258 -0.31 -4.50 -8.38
CA VAL A 258 -0.23 -4.33 -6.92
C VAL A 258 -0.86 -2.99 -6.49
N ILE A 259 -0.61 -1.89 -7.23
CA ILE A 259 -1.21 -0.58 -6.94
C ILE A 259 -2.74 -0.65 -7.00
N ILE A 260 -3.29 -1.26 -8.06
CA ILE A 260 -4.74 -1.37 -8.24
C ILE A 260 -5.36 -2.23 -7.13
N LEU A 261 -4.72 -3.37 -6.79
CA LEU A 261 -5.17 -4.24 -5.70
C LEU A 261 -5.19 -3.52 -4.35
N LEU A 262 -4.12 -2.79 -4.01
CA LEU A 262 -4.05 -2.05 -2.74
C LEU A 262 -5.06 -0.91 -2.70
N ALA A 263 -5.17 -0.14 -3.79
CA ALA A 263 -6.15 0.93 -3.88
C ALA A 263 -7.59 0.40 -3.72
N PHE A 264 -7.88 -0.75 -4.34
CA PHE A 264 -9.16 -1.42 -4.16
C PHE A 264 -9.41 -1.81 -2.69
N GLN A 265 -8.43 -2.40 -2.03
CA GLN A 265 -8.53 -2.78 -0.61
C GLN A 265 -8.76 -1.58 0.32
N PHE A 266 -8.14 -0.43 0.04
CA PHE A 266 -8.32 0.78 0.85
C PHE A 266 -9.71 1.38 0.69
N ILE A 267 -10.32 1.24 -0.48
CA ILE A 267 -11.62 1.85 -0.81
C ILE A 267 -12.78 0.93 -0.43
N TYR A 268 -12.72 -0.34 -0.86
CA TYR A 268 -13.82 -1.31 -0.74
C TYR A 268 -13.65 -2.36 0.36
N GLY A 269 -12.48 -2.43 0.99
CA GLY A 269 -12.21 -3.44 1.98
C GLY A 269 -11.67 -4.75 1.39
N TYR A 270 -11.66 -5.80 2.22
CA TYR A 270 -11.04 -7.08 1.87
C TYR A 270 -12.12 -8.07 1.38
N MET A 271 -12.30 -8.16 0.07
CA MET A 271 -13.24 -9.09 -0.55
C MET A 271 -12.49 -10.01 -1.52
N TYR A 272 -12.25 -11.26 -1.12
CA TYR A 272 -11.44 -12.23 -1.85
C TYR A 272 -11.87 -12.43 -3.30
N TYR A 273 -13.17 -12.56 -3.57
CA TYR A 273 -13.67 -12.78 -4.94
C TYR A 273 -13.40 -11.59 -5.88
N GLN A 274 -13.43 -10.38 -5.36
CA GLN A 274 -13.14 -9.17 -6.16
C GLN A 274 -11.65 -9.05 -6.47
N MET A 275 -10.78 -9.49 -5.56
CA MET A 275 -9.34 -9.57 -5.84
C MET A 275 -9.08 -10.57 -6.97
N GLY A 276 -9.76 -11.73 -6.95
CA GLY A 276 -9.72 -12.68 -8.05
C GLY A 276 -10.20 -12.06 -9.37
N LEU A 277 -11.25 -11.26 -9.34
CA LEU A 277 -11.77 -10.56 -10.53
C LEU A 277 -10.75 -9.57 -11.10
N ILE A 278 -10.07 -8.78 -10.26
CA ILE A 278 -9.02 -7.84 -10.67
C ILE A 278 -7.85 -8.58 -11.33
N LEU A 279 -7.40 -9.70 -10.74
CA LEU A 279 -6.34 -10.53 -11.33
C LEU A 279 -6.77 -11.11 -12.68
N THR A 280 -7.98 -11.66 -12.76
CA THR A 280 -8.54 -12.21 -14.01
C THR A 280 -8.68 -11.13 -15.07
N SER A 281 -9.12 -9.93 -14.72
CA SER A 281 -9.26 -8.81 -15.64
C SER A 281 -7.90 -8.42 -16.27
N PHE A 282 -6.84 -8.41 -15.49
CA PHE A 282 -5.48 -8.18 -15.99
C PHE A 282 -5.07 -9.28 -17.01
N MET A 283 -5.32 -10.55 -16.69
CA MET A 283 -4.98 -11.68 -17.58
C MET A 283 -5.81 -11.65 -18.88
N ILE A 284 -7.09 -11.26 -18.82
CA ILE A 284 -7.92 -11.05 -20.01
C ILE A 284 -7.31 -9.95 -20.88
N GLY A 285 -6.90 -8.82 -20.28
CA GLY A 285 -6.22 -7.75 -20.99
C GLY A 285 -4.95 -8.23 -21.69
N LEU A 286 -4.10 -8.97 -20.97
CA LEU A 286 -2.84 -9.50 -21.49
C LEU A 286 -3.07 -10.45 -22.68
N GLY A 287 -4.04 -11.35 -22.57
CA GLY A 287 -4.42 -12.25 -23.66
C GLY A 287 -4.98 -11.50 -24.87
N ALA A 288 -5.87 -10.53 -24.65
CA ALA A 288 -6.46 -9.71 -25.73
C ALA A 288 -5.40 -8.88 -26.48
N GLY A 289 -4.47 -8.25 -25.74
CA GLY A 289 -3.35 -7.49 -26.33
C GLY A 289 -2.45 -8.37 -27.19
N SER A 290 -2.07 -9.54 -26.67
CA SER A 290 -1.23 -10.50 -27.40
C SER A 290 -1.93 -11.02 -28.65
N PHE A 291 -3.22 -11.38 -28.55
CA PHE A 291 -4.00 -11.85 -29.67
C PHE A 291 -4.11 -10.78 -30.78
N LEU A 292 -4.41 -9.54 -30.41
CA LEU A 292 -4.57 -8.47 -31.36
C LEU A 292 -3.26 -8.20 -32.15
N ILE A 293 -2.14 -8.05 -31.44
CA ILE A 293 -0.85 -7.74 -32.08
C ILE A 293 -0.40 -8.90 -32.97
N THR A 294 -0.59 -10.14 -32.54
CA THR A 294 -0.20 -11.32 -33.34
C THR A 294 -0.97 -11.38 -34.65
N ASN A 295 -2.27 -11.09 -34.65
CA ASN A 295 -3.09 -11.10 -35.86
C ASN A 295 -2.71 -10.00 -36.89
N ILE A 296 -2.18 -8.89 -36.44
CA ILE A 296 -1.77 -7.79 -37.32
C ILE A 296 -0.27 -7.77 -37.61
N MET A 297 0.49 -8.69 -36.99
CA MET A 297 1.96 -8.67 -36.97
C MET A 297 2.59 -8.70 -38.37
N GLU A 298 2.02 -9.42 -39.31
CA GLU A 298 2.51 -9.53 -40.70
C GLU A 298 2.38 -8.21 -41.47
N LYS A 299 1.40 -7.36 -41.10
CA LYS A 299 1.13 -6.08 -41.74
C LYS A 299 1.96 -4.93 -41.23
N ILE A 300 2.79 -5.18 -40.19
CA ILE A 300 3.60 -4.16 -39.54
C ILE A 300 4.93 -4.04 -40.30
N GLU A 301 5.14 -2.91 -40.98
CA GLU A 301 6.35 -2.59 -41.72
C GLU A 301 7.41 -1.91 -40.84
N ASP A 302 6.98 -0.99 -39.91
CA ASP A 302 7.87 -0.25 -39.00
C ASP A 302 7.60 -0.67 -37.54
N GLU A 303 8.29 -1.73 -37.12
CA GLU A 303 8.17 -2.25 -35.74
C GLU A 303 8.73 -1.27 -34.71
N LYS A 304 9.77 -0.48 -35.08
CA LYS A 304 10.34 0.50 -34.15
C LYS A 304 9.33 1.58 -33.80
N SER A 305 8.66 2.14 -34.82
CA SER A 305 7.64 3.19 -34.60
C SER A 305 6.48 2.66 -33.78
N LEU A 306 6.00 1.45 -34.07
CA LEU A 306 4.91 0.85 -33.28
C LEU A 306 5.35 0.55 -31.85
N TYR A 307 6.57 0.06 -31.65
CA TYR A 307 7.12 -0.19 -30.31
C TYR A 307 7.25 1.11 -29.50
N LEU A 308 7.68 2.21 -30.11
CA LEU A 308 7.74 3.53 -29.48
C LEU A 308 6.34 4.03 -29.08
N LYS A 309 5.31 3.84 -29.92
CA LYS A 309 3.93 4.18 -29.58
C LYS A 309 3.45 3.40 -28.36
N THR A 310 3.71 2.08 -28.32
CA THR A 310 3.35 1.24 -27.17
C THR A 310 4.09 1.67 -25.91
N GLN A 311 5.39 1.97 -26.03
CA GLN A 311 6.19 2.48 -24.91
C GLN A 311 5.68 3.83 -24.39
N SER A 312 5.21 4.72 -25.29
CA SER A 312 4.58 5.98 -24.88
C SER A 312 3.31 5.75 -24.06
N ILE A 313 2.47 4.82 -24.49
CA ILE A 313 1.25 4.45 -23.76
C ILE A 313 1.63 3.88 -22.39
N LEU A 314 2.65 3.00 -22.30
CA LEU A 314 3.15 2.46 -21.05
C LEU A 314 3.70 3.56 -20.10
N ALA A 315 4.29 4.61 -20.65
CA ALA A 315 4.78 5.75 -19.87
C ALA A 315 3.65 6.66 -19.35
N VAL A 316 2.56 6.82 -20.11
CA VAL A 316 1.42 7.67 -19.74
C VAL A 316 0.46 6.94 -18.78
N TYR A 317 0.30 5.63 -18.93
CA TYR A 317 -0.65 4.85 -18.15
C TYR A 317 -0.54 5.04 -16.63
N PRO A 318 0.65 5.03 -15.98
CA PRO A 318 0.74 5.24 -14.53
C PRO A 318 0.27 6.63 -14.08
N LEU A 319 0.39 7.67 -14.93
CA LEU A 319 -0.16 9.00 -14.63
C LEU A 319 -1.69 9.00 -14.67
N VAL A 320 -2.28 8.33 -15.65
CA VAL A 320 -3.73 8.14 -15.74
C VAL A 320 -4.22 7.35 -14.52
N LEU A 321 -3.51 6.29 -14.15
CA LEU A 321 -3.81 5.49 -12.95
C LEU A 321 -3.76 6.36 -11.68
N ALA A 322 -2.69 7.14 -11.49
CA ALA A 322 -2.55 8.05 -10.35
C ALA A 322 -3.70 9.08 -10.29
N GLY A 323 -4.02 9.70 -11.42
CA GLY A 323 -5.12 10.67 -11.52
C GLY A 323 -6.48 10.06 -11.18
N THR A 324 -6.76 8.87 -11.72
CA THR A 324 -8.00 8.13 -11.43
C THR A 324 -8.10 7.79 -9.95
N LEU A 325 -7.04 7.22 -9.37
CA LEU A 325 -7.03 6.86 -7.95
C LEU A 325 -7.12 8.10 -7.04
N PHE A 326 -6.49 9.21 -7.42
CA PHE A 326 -6.60 10.48 -6.69
C PHE A 326 -8.05 11.01 -6.70
N VAL A 327 -8.71 10.99 -7.84
CA VAL A 327 -10.13 11.39 -7.95
C VAL A 327 -11.00 10.49 -7.08
N ILE A 328 -10.82 9.16 -7.18
CA ILE A 328 -11.58 8.19 -6.38
C ILE A 328 -11.38 8.42 -4.88
N SER A 329 -10.17 8.75 -4.43
CA SER A 329 -9.88 9.00 -3.02
C SER A 329 -10.60 10.21 -2.43
N LYS A 330 -11.03 11.15 -3.27
CA LYS A 330 -11.77 12.37 -2.86
C LYS A 330 -13.28 12.16 -2.77
N ILE A 331 -13.79 11.03 -3.24
CA ILE A 331 -15.22 10.71 -3.19
C ILE A 331 -15.55 10.19 -1.79
N ASN A 332 -16.10 11.05 -0.94
CA ASN A 332 -16.41 10.74 0.46
C ASN A 332 -17.75 10.01 0.68
N GLN A 333 -18.63 9.99 -0.31
CA GLN A 333 -19.94 9.34 -0.21
C GLN A 333 -20.20 8.50 -1.47
N PHE A 334 -20.39 7.23 -1.28
CA PHE A 334 -20.79 6.33 -2.35
C PHE A 334 -22.33 6.27 -2.41
N SER A 335 -22.95 7.07 -3.28
CA SER A 335 -24.30 6.71 -3.72
C SER A 335 -24.24 5.37 -4.47
N PRO A 336 -25.31 4.55 -4.47
CA PRO A 336 -25.27 3.23 -5.11
C PRO A 336 -24.79 3.26 -6.58
N GLY A 337 -25.14 4.31 -7.32
CA GLY A 337 -24.69 4.50 -8.70
C GLY A 337 -23.21 4.78 -8.83
N VAL A 338 -22.64 5.61 -7.97
CA VAL A 338 -21.20 5.92 -7.93
C VAL A 338 -20.40 4.70 -7.51
N GLY A 339 -20.89 3.92 -6.54
CA GLY A 339 -20.26 2.66 -6.12
C GLY A 339 -20.09 1.68 -7.27
N ASN A 340 -21.12 1.49 -8.09
CA ASN A 340 -21.07 0.61 -9.25
C ASN A 340 -20.10 1.12 -10.34
N MET A 341 -20.08 2.41 -10.63
CA MET A 341 -19.11 2.99 -11.59
C MET A 341 -17.66 2.76 -11.14
N LEU A 342 -17.37 2.91 -9.87
CA LEU A 342 -16.04 2.69 -9.33
C LEU A 342 -15.64 1.21 -9.39
N GLN A 343 -16.55 0.28 -9.12
CA GLN A 343 -16.28 -1.15 -9.28
C GLN A 343 -15.92 -1.49 -10.74
N ILE A 344 -16.63 -0.93 -11.71
CA ILE A 344 -16.32 -1.07 -13.14
C ILE A 344 -14.93 -0.51 -13.45
N ALA A 345 -14.55 0.64 -12.88
CA ALA A 345 -13.22 1.21 -13.08
C ALA A 345 -12.10 0.26 -12.60
N PHE A 346 -12.30 -0.43 -11.46
CA PHE A 346 -11.34 -1.43 -10.93
C PHE A 346 -11.30 -2.73 -11.76
N VAL A 347 -12.21 -2.95 -12.67
CA VAL A 347 -12.14 -4.03 -13.69
C VAL A 347 -11.43 -3.52 -14.95
N ILE A 348 -11.75 -2.30 -15.39
CA ILE A 348 -11.20 -1.74 -16.64
C ILE A 348 -9.71 -1.41 -16.50
N LEU A 349 -9.28 -0.81 -15.39
CA LEU A 349 -7.88 -0.43 -15.18
C LEU A 349 -6.92 -1.63 -15.33
N PRO A 350 -7.13 -2.79 -14.68
CA PRO A 350 -6.28 -3.96 -14.89
C PRO A 350 -6.31 -4.48 -16.32
N VAL A 351 -7.48 -4.48 -17.00
CA VAL A 351 -7.59 -4.88 -18.41
C VAL A 351 -6.68 -4.02 -19.28
N LEU A 352 -6.71 -2.70 -19.10
CA LEU A 352 -5.86 -1.78 -19.87
C LEU A 352 -4.37 -2.01 -19.59
N ALA A 353 -3.99 -2.19 -18.32
CA ALA A 353 -2.62 -2.52 -17.94
C ALA A 353 -2.14 -3.80 -18.63
N GLY A 354 -2.90 -4.89 -18.49
CA GLY A 354 -2.58 -6.16 -19.12
C GLY A 354 -2.53 -6.07 -20.66
N PHE A 355 -3.46 -5.34 -21.27
CA PHE A 355 -3.51 -5.15 -22.73
C PHE A 355 -2.21 -4.50 -23.26
N ILE A 356 -1.69 -3.47 -22.58
CA ILE A 356 -0.44 -2.81 -22.97
C ILE A 356 0.72 -3.81 -22.94
N GLY A 357 0.85 -4.60 -21.86
CA GLY A 357 1.91 -5.61 -21.72
C GLY A 357 1.79 -6.73 -22.75
N GLY A 358 0.57 -7.26 -22.91
CA GLY A 358 0.29 -8.30 -23.89
C GLY A 358 0.55 -7.85 -25.33
N PHE A 359 0.33 -6.58 -25.63
CA PHE A 359 0.64 -6.03 -26.95
C PHE A 359 2.14 -5.84 -27.18
N GLN A 360 2.89 -5.42 -26.15
CA GLN A 360 4.31 -5.08 -26.26
C GLN A 360 5.20 -6.32 -26.38
N PHE A 361 4.91 -7.40 -25.66
CA PHE A 361 5.77 -8.58 -25.59
C PHE A 361 5.95 -9.31 -26.95
N PRO A 362 4.90 -9.65 -27.72
CA PRO A 362 5.09 -10.26 -29.04
C PRO A 362 5.83 -9.33 -30.03
N LEU A 363 5.63 -8.03 -29.91
CA LEU A 363 6.33 -7.04 -30.74
C LEU A 363 7.85 -7.01 -30.43
N ALA A 364 8.23 -7.12 -29.17
CA ALA A 364 9.63 -7.29 -28.73
C ALA A 364 10.25 -8.56 -29.34
N ASN A 365 9.52 -9.68 -29.32
CA ASN A 365 9.92 -10.93 -29.95
C ASN A 365 10.15 -10.76 -31.45
N LYS A 366 9.23 -10.10 -32.16
CA LYS A 366 9.38 -9.85 -33.61
C LYS A 366 10.66 -9.08 -33.94
N ILE A 367 10.97 -8.02 -33.15
CA ILE A 367 12.20 -7.22 -33.35
C ILE A 367 13.46 -8.06 -33.16
N TRP A 368 13.48 -8.96 -32.19
CA TRP A 368 14.63 -9.81 -31.90
C TRP A 368 14.81 -10.94 -32.92
N LEU A 369 13.73 -11.49 -33.45
CA LEU A 369 13.74 -12.63 -34.38
C LEU A 369 14.22 -12.26 -35.78
N LYS A 370 14.22 -10.96 -36.17
CA LYS A 370 14.63 -10.54 -37.52
C LYS A 370 16.01 -11.06 -37.96
N ASP A 371 16.95 -11.21 -37.03
CA ASP A 371 18.35 -11.57 -37.36
C ASP A 371 18.75 -12.93 -36.83
N SER A 372 17.83 -13.74 -36.29
CA SER A 372 18.18 -15.02 -35.64
C SER A 372 17.07 -16.05 -35.84
N GLY A 373 17.46 -17.23 -36.35
CA GLY A 373 16.51 -18.30 -36.67
C GLY A 373 16.00 -19.13 -35.50
N ASP A 374 16.52 -18.94 -34.27
CA ASP A 374 16.14 -19.75 -33.10
C ASP A 374 15.04 -19.07 -32.28
N VAL A 375 13.79 -19.35 -32.67
CA VAL A 375 12.59 -18.80 -32.03
C VAL A 375 12.52 -19.18 -30.54
N GLY A 376 12.83 -20.43 -30.20
CA GLY A 376 12.72 -20.94 -28.83
C GLY A 376 13.67 -20.22 -27.89
N LYS A 377 14.93 -20.07 -28.29
CA LYS A 377 15.97 -19.42 -27.51
C LYS A 377 15.67 -17.94 -27.25
N ILE A 378 15.22 -17.22 -28.29
CA ILE A 378 14.94 -15.79 -28.19
C ILE A 378 13.70 -15.52 -27.33
N THR A 379 12.61 -16.23 -27.59
CA THR A 379 11.37 -16.08 -26.83
C THR A 379 11.61 -16.48 -25.36
N GLY A 380 12.36 -17.55 -25.12
CA GLY A 380 12.76 -17.97 -23.77
C GLY A 380 13.59 -16.91 -23.04
N LEU A 381 14.56 -16.27 -23.74
CA LEU A 381 15.35 -15.18 -23.17
C LEU A 381 14.46 -13.98 -22.81
N LEU A 382 13.63 -13.48 -23.73
CA LEU A 382 12.77 -12.33 -23.50
C LEU A 382 11.75 -12.60 -22.38
N TYR A 383 11.19 -13.82 -22.35
CA TYR A 383 10.28 -14.22 -21.27
C TYR A 383 11.02 -14.28 -19.91
N GLY A 384 12.24 -14.83 -19.89
CA GLY A 384 13.03 -14.87 -18.66
C GLY A 384 13.37 -13.49 -18.11
N VAL A 385 13.72 -12.52 -18.96
CA VAL A 385 14.03 -11.15 -18.50
C VAL A 385 12.76 -10.37 -18.13
N ASP A 386 11.62 -10.62 -18.74
CA ASP A 386 10.32 -10.07 -18.34
C ASP A 386 9.93 -10.54 -16.94
N LEU A 387 10.08 -11.83 -16.66
CA LEU A 387 9.85 -12.41 -15.33
C LEU A 387 10.82 -11.85 -14.28
N LEU A 388 12.11 -11.66 -14.64
CA LEU A 388 13.09 -11.01 -13.74
C LEU A 388 12.67 -9.57 -13.43
N GLY A 389 12.23 -8.81 -14.43
CA GLY A 389 11.67 -7.48 -14.24
C GLY A 389 10.47 -7.49 -13.30
N SER A 390 9.54 -8.42 -13.51
CA SER A 390 8.36 -8.61 -12.66
C SER A 390 8.72 -8.98 -11.22
N CYS A 391 9.73 -9.84 -11.02
CA CYS A 391 10.21 -10.20 -9.69
C CYS A 391 10.80 -8.99 -8.95
N ILE A 392 11.66 -8.22 -9.61
CA ILE A 392 12.25 -6.99 -9.06
C ILE A 392 11.13 -5.98 -8.72
N GLY A 393 10.18 -5.79 -9.64
CA GLY A 393 9.03 -4.90 -9.44
C GLY A 393 8.16 -5.30 -8.26
N GLY A 394 7.83 -6.58 -8.14
CA GLY A 394 7.02 -7.13 -7.05
C GLY A 394 7.66 -6.94 -5.67
N LEU A 395 8.97 -7.19 -5.56
CA LEU A 395 9.71 -6.93 -4.33
C LEU A 395 9.82 -5.44 -4.03
N ALA A 396 10.21 -4.64 -5.04
CA ALA A 396 10.40 -3.21 -4.84
C ALA A 396 9.11 -2.51 -4.44
N ILE A 397 7.98 -2.83 -5.09
CA ILE A 397 6.71 -2.13 -4.84
C ILE A 397 6.16 -2.42 -3.46
N GLY A 398 6.20 -3.68 -3.02
CA GLY A 398 5.64 -4.07 -1.72
C GLY A 398 6.48 -3.59 -0.54
N ILE A 399 7.80 -3.64 -0.65
CA ILE A 399 8.70 -3.39 0.49
C ILE A 399 9.16 -1.93 0.56
N ILE A 400 9.36 -1.26 -0.60
CA ILE A 400 10.08 0.01 -0.66
C ILE A 400 9.20 1.12 -1.24
N LEU A 401 8.70 0.93 -2.48
CA LEU A 401 8.12 2.04 -3.24
C LEU A 401 6.83 2.56 -2.60
N ILE A 402 5.86 1.68 -2.35
CA ILE A 402 4.58 2.11 -1.75
C ILE A 402 4.73 2.64 -0.32
N PRO A 403 5.46 1.97 0.61
CA PRO A 403 5.60 2.50 1.97
C PRO A 403 6.35 3.83 2.04
N ILE A 404 7.42 3.99 1.26
CA ILE A 404 8.27 5.19 1.32
C ILE A 404 7.70 6.33 0.49
N LEU A 405 7.35 6.05 -0.78
CA LEU A 405 6.88 7.07 -1.72
C LEU A 405 5.35 7.25 -1.70
N GLY A 406 4.63 6.18 -1.37
CA GLY A 406 3.18 6.14 -1.56
C GLY A 406 2.79 5.83 -3.01
N ILE A 407 1.49 5.58 -3.22
CA ILE A 407 0.96 5.17 -4.52
C ILE A 407 1.19 6.23 -5.61
N LEU A 408 0.89 7.49 -5.30
CA LEU A 408 0.96 8.56 -6.32
C LEU A 408 2.38 8.82 -6.81
N GLN A 409 3.35 8.94 -5.90
CA GLN A 409 4.75 9.15 -6.29
C GLN A 409 5.35 7.92 -6.97
N THR A 410 4.92 6.72 -6.59
CA THR A 410 5.32 5.48 -7.27
C THR A 410 4.84 5.47 -8.73
N CYS A 411 3.60 5.89 -9.00
CA CYS A 411 3.12 6.04 -10.36
C CYS A 411 3.93 7.07 -11.17
N ILE A 412 4.29 8.20 -10.55
CA ILE A 412 5.15 9.21 -11.21
C ILE A 412 6.52 8.61 -11.52
N LEU A 413 7.13 7.89 -10.59
CA LEU A 413 8.42 7.23 -10.79
C LEU A 413 8.36 6.23 -11.95
N LEU A 414 7.33 5.38 -12.01
CA LEU A 414 7.13 4.41 -13.09
C LEU A 414 6.98 5.12 -14.45
N SER A 415 6.26 6.24 -14.50
CA SER A 415 6.16 7.05 -15.70
C SER A 415 7.53 7.58 -16.14
N VAL A 416 8.31 8.15 -15.22
CA VAL A 416 9.66 8.66 -15.51
C VAL A 416 10.58 7.57 -16.04
N ILE A 417 10.57 6.38 -15.40
CA ILE A 417 11.36 5.23 -15.86
C ILE A 417 10.98 4.86 -17.32
N ASN A 418 9.68 4.76 -17.60
CA ASN A 418 9.20 4.40 -18.94
C ASN A 418 9.47 5.50 -19.99
N ILE A 419 9.48 6.78 -19.61
CA ILE A 419 9.94 7.89 -20.47
C ILE A 419 11.44 7.75 -20.77
N PHE A 420 12.26 7.40 -19.80
CA PHE A 420 13.70 7.16 -20.01
C PHE A 420 13.94 6.01 -20.97
N ILE A 421 13.17 4.94 -20.88
CA ILE A 421 13.23 3.83 -21.83
C ILE A 421 12.76 4.26 -23.23
N PHE A 422 11.72 5.09 -23.33
CA PHE A 422 11.31 5.68 -24.61
C PHE A 422 12.45 6.47 -25.27
N ILE A 423 13.17 7.29 -24.52
CA ILE A 423 14.32 8.04 -25.02
C ILE A 423 15.42 7.08 -25.49
N LEU A 424 15.70 6.01 -24.74
CA LEU A 424 16.72 5.02 -25.09
C LEU A 424 16.38 4.30 -26.41
N ILE A 425 15.11 3.92 -26.62
CA ILE A 425 14.64 3.28 -27.86
C ILE A 425 14.67 4.26 -29.02
N SER A 426 14.24 5.50 -28.81
CA SER A 426 14.22 6.55 -29.85
C SER A 426 15.62 6.78 -30.43
N ASN A 427 16.65 6.83 -29.58
CA ASN A 427 18.04 7.02 -29.97
C ASN A 427 18.71 5.78 -30.60
N SER A 428 18.04 4.63 -30.63
CA SER A 428 18.61 3.42 -31.24
C SER A 428 18.59 3.50 -32.76
N ARG A 429 19.61 2.92 -33.39
CA ARG A 429 19.62 2.75 -34.84
C ARG A 429 18.67 1.63 -35.26
N PRO A 430 17.94 1.78 -36.37
CA PRO A 430 17.16 0.68 -36.91
C PRO A 430 18.10 -0.50 -37.24
N CYS A 431 17.65 -1.74 -37.05
CA CYS A 431 18.37 -2.88 -37.58
C CYS A 431 18.44 -2.76 -39.10
N PHE A 432 19.63 -2.48 -39.64
CA PHE A 432 19.85 -2.55 -41.07
C PHE A 432 19.81 -4.03 -41.49
N ILE A 433 18.89 -4.35 -42.36
CA ILE A 433 18.94 -5.59 -43.10
C ILE A 433 20.21 -5.51 -43.94
N GLN A 434 21.27 -6.23 -43.56
CA GLN A 434 22.32 -6.56 -44.52
C GLN A 434 21.66 -7.42 -45.62
N LYS A 435 21.22 -6.76 -46.70
CA LYS A 435 20.94 -7.47 -47.93
C LYS A 435 22.24 -8.12 -48.37
N MET A 436 22.41 -9.41 -48.17
CA MET A 436 23.25 -10.23 -48.98
C MET A 436 22.52 -10.59 -50.27
#